data_0a9bffef48150e3da4f199df77e74eb7
#
_entry.id   0a9bffef48150e3da4f199df77e74eb7
#
_cell.length_a   1.000
_cell.length_b   1.000
_cell.length_c   1.000
_cell.angle_alpha   90.00
_cell.angle_beta   90.00
_cell.angle_gamma   90.00
#
_symmetry.space_group_name_H-M   'P 1'
#
loop_
_entity.id
_entity.type
_entity.pdbx_description
1 polymer ?
#
loop_
_entity_poly.entity_id
_entity_poly.type
_entity_poly.pdbx_seq_one_letter_code
_entity_poly.pdbx_strand_id
1 'polypeptide(L)'
;MKLTFHPSPKSIWLVGLTGSGKTTLGSRLQERLWDMGYANRFLDGDDMRSGLNVDLSFTMKDRRENIRRIAEVNKLFLDSGLITINAFVSPTADMRDLARGTIGSERFIGVFLDCPLEICEERDTKGMYKKAREGQIKHLAGV
;
A
#
# COMPACT_ATOMS: atom_id res chain seq x y z
N MET A 1 -18.84 2.72 -19.21
CA MET A 1 -19.43 3.07 -17.90
C MET A 1 -18.87 4.41 -17.43
N LYS A 2 -19.72 5.29 -16.99
CA LYS A 2 -19.29 6.59 -16.49
C LYS A 2 -18.94 6.46 -15.01
N LEU A 3 -17.70 6.78 -14.64
CA LEU A 3 -17.27 6.80 -13.26
C LEU A 3 -17.58 8.16 -12.62
N THR A 4 -17.93 8.15 -11.35
CA THR A 4 -18.28 9.34 -10.58
C THR A 4 -17.27 9.57 -9.47
N PHE A 5 -16.87 10.82 -9.26
CA PHE A 5 -16.09 11.21 -8.11
C PHE A 5 -16.95 11.12 -6.85
N HIS A 6 -16.34 10.69 -5.75
CA HIS A 6 -17.03 10.58 -4.48
C HIS A 6 -16.96 11.92 -3.74
N PRO A 7 -18.07 12.41 -3.17
CA PRO A 7 -18.06 13.69 -2.46
C PRO A 7 -17.24 13.66 -1.16
N SER A 8 -17.03 12.47 -0.59
CA SER A 8 -16.23 12.27 0.62
C SER A 8 -15.39 11.01 0.49
N PRO A 9 -14.36 11.01 -0.38
CA PRO A 9 -13.59 9.81 -0.64
C PRO A 9 -12.71 9.42 0.56
N LYS A 10 -12.49 8.12 0.70
CA LYS A 10 -11.63 7.54 1.74
C LYS A 10 -10.38 6.95 1.12
N SER A 11 -9.31 6.94 1.90
CA SER A 11 -8.08 6.22 1.60
C SER A 11 -8.10 4.87 2.32
N ILE A 12 -8.10 3.80 1.56
CA ILE A 12 -8.07 2.44 2.09
C ILE A 12 -6.62 1.97 2.07
N TRP A 13 -6.07 1.70 3.24
CA TRP A 13 -4.66 1.36 3.41
C TRP A 13 -4.52 -0.10 3.84
N LEU A 14 -4.10 -0.94 2.89
CA LEU A 14 -3.91 -2.37 3.14
C LEU A 14 -2.51 -2.59 3.70
N VAL A 15 -2.42 -3.14 4.89
CA VAL A 15 -1.17 -3.38 5.62
C VAL A 15 -0.98 -4.88 5.80
N GLY A 16 0.22 -5.34 5.55
CA GLY A 16 0.57 -6.76 5.71
C GLY A 16 1.92 -7.05 5.07
N LEU A 17 2.43 -8.24 5.37
CA LEU A 17 3.70 -8.70 4.83
C LEU A 17 3.61 -8.93 3.31
N THR A 18 4.74 -8.95 2.63
CA THR A 18 4.83 -9.42 1.25
C THR A 18 4.24 -10.84 1.16
N GLY A 19 3.36 -11.08 0.21
CA GLY A 19 2.68 -12.37 0.07
C GLY A 19 1.42 -12.52 0.93
N SER A 20 1.01 -11.50 1.67
CA SER A 20 -0.20 -11.55 2.52
C SER A 20 -1.52 -11.40 1.74
N GLY A 21 -1.46 -11.03 0.47
CA GLY A 21 -2.64 -10.86 -0.38
C GLY A 21 -3.06 -9.42 -0.63
N LYS A 22 -2.24 -8.43 -0.27
CA LYS A 22 -2.56 -7.01 -0.45
C LYS A 22 -2.90 -6.65 -1.90
N THR A 23 -2.06 -7.05 -2.84
CA THR A 23 -2.26 -6.74 -4.26
C THR A 23 -3.53 -7.39 -4.80
N THR A 24 -3.78 -8.64 -4.45
CA THR A 24 -4.99 -9.37 -4.85
C THR A 24 -6.25 -8.71 -4.31
N LEU A 25 -6.25 -8.39 -3.01
CA LEU A 25 -7.38 -7.71 -2.39
C LEU A 25 -7.57 -6.30 -2.97
N GLY A 26 -6.49 -5.56 -3.15
CA GLY A 26 -6.52 -4.21 -3.72
C GLY A 26 -7.09 -4.19 -5.13
N SER A 27 -6.65 -5.12 -5.98
CA SER A 27 -7.16 -5.22 -7.36
C SER A 27 -8.65 -5.55 -7.40
N ARG A 28 -9.11 -6.47 -6.55
CA ARG A 28 -10.53 -6.84 -6.47
C ARG A 28 -11.38 -5.70 -5.93
N LEU A 29 -10.86 -4.97 -4.95
CA LEU A 29 -11.55 -3.81 -4.40
C LEU A 29 -11.68 -2.70 -5.45
N GLN A 30 -10.63 -2.46 -6.23
CA GLN A 30 -10.66 -1.53 -7.34
C GLN A 30 -11.75 -1.87 -8.35
N GLU A 31 -11.81 -3.13 -8.79
CA GLU A 31 -12.85 -3.60 -9.71
C GLU A 31 -14.25 -3.42 -9.12
N ARG A 32 -14.41 -3.75 -7.85
CA ARG A 32 -15.71 -3.62 -7.17
C ARG A 32 -16.15 -2.17 -7.08
N LEU A 33 -15.25 -1.25 -6.79
CA LEU A 33 -15.57 0.18 -6.76
C LEU A 33 -15.92 0.72 -8.15
N TRP A 34 -15.24 0.26 -9.19
CA TRP A 34 -15.61 0.59 -10.57
C TRP A 34 -17.01 0.07 -10.92
N ASP A 35 -17.33 -1.17 -10.55
CA ASP A 35 -18.66 -1.76 -10.76
C ASP A 35 -19.76 -0.98 -10.04
N MET A 36 -19.42 -0.38 -8.89
CA MET A 36 -20.31 0.51 -8.16
C MET A 36 -20.38 1.92 -8.74
N GLY A 37 -19.58 2.23 -9.75
CA GLY A 37 -19.57 3.52 -10.43
C GLY A 37 -18.63 4.56 -9.82
N TYR A 38 -17.74 4.18 -8.90
CA TYR A 38 -16.84 5.14 -8.24
C TYR A 38 -15.46 5.19 -8.87
N ALA A 39 -15.01 6.40 -9.17
CA ALA A 39 -13.63 6.66 -9.57
C ALA A 39 -12.68 6.34 -8.41
N ASN A 40 -11.64 5.59 -8.69
CA ASN A 40 -10.67 5.20 -7.69
C ASN A 40 -9.29 4.98 -8.30
N ARG A 41 -8.27 4.99 -7.45
CA ARG A 41 -6.90 4.72 -7.86
C ARG A 41 -6.28 3.70 -6.90
N PHE A 42 -5.71 2.64 -7.48
CA PHE A 42 -4.93 1.66 -6.74
C PHE A 42 -3.45 2.04 -6.84
N LEU A 43 -2.82 2.21 -5.67
CA LEU A 43 -1.39 2.48 -5.54
C LEU A 43 -0.71 1.24 -4.95
N ASP A 44 0.06 0.55 -5.77
CA ASP A 44 0.82 -0.63 -5.38
C ASP A 44 2.28 -0.24 -5.13
N GLY A 45 2.89 -0.84 -4.11
CA GLY A 45 4.26 -0.55 -3.72
C GLY A 45 5.28 -0.76 -4.82
N ASP A 46 5.13 -1.79 -5.63
CA ASP A 46 6.05 -2.06 -6.73
C ASP A 46 5.99 -0.97 -7.80
N ASP A 47 4.78 -0.52 -8.15
CA ASP A 47 4.59 0.54 -9.12
C ASP A 47 5.19 1.87 -8.63
N MET A 48 5.01 2.17 -7.34
CA MET A 48 5.58 3.39 -6.76
C MET A 48 7.11 3.35 -6.74
N ARG A 49 7.68 2.20 -6.44
CA ARG A 49 9.14 2.04 -6.40
C ARG A 49 9.79 2.00 -7.78
N SER A 50 9.05 1.71 -8.82
CA SER A 50 9.55 1.76 -10.20
C SER A 50 9.46 3.16 -10.84
N GLY A 51 8.81 4.11 -10.17
CA GLY A 51 8.60 5.47 -10.68
C GLY A 51 8.85 6.53 -9.60
N LEU A 52 7.79 6.96 -8.93
CA LEU A 52 7.85 8.05 -7.93
C LEU A 52 8.96 7.86 -6.89
N ASN A 53 9.16 6.66 -6.41
CA ASN A 53 10.08 6.33 -5.34
C ASN A 53 11.25 5.47 -5.80
N VAL A 54 11.64 5.58 -7.06
CA VAL A 54 12.74 4.78 -7.66
C VAL A 54 14.08 5.01 -6.96
N ASP A 55 14.27 6.16 -6.34
CA ASP A 55 15.49 6.53 -5.61
C ASP A 55 15.57 5.96 -4.19
N LEU A 56 14.49 5.34 -3.69
CA LEU A 56 14.43 4.87 -2.30
C LEU A 56 14.81 3.39 -2.18
N SER A 57 15.59 3.08 -1.15
CA SER A 57 15.96 1.72 -0.75
C SER A 57 14.97 1.14 0.27
N PHE A 58 15.33 0.02 0.90
CA PHE A 58 14.51 -0.66 1.91
C PHE A 58 14.97 -0.39 3.35
N THR A 59 15.88 0.58 3.56
CA THR A 59 16.24 1.02 4.91
C THR A 59 15.02 1.60 5.62
N MET A 60 15.03 1.64 6.94
CA MET A 60 13.90 2.21 7.70
C MET A 60 13.67 3.67 7.35
N LYS A 61 14.75 4.43 7.15
CA LYS A 61 14.69 5.83 6.72
C LYS A 61 13.96 5.97 5.38
N ASP A 62 14.35 5.17 4.39
CA ASP A 62 13.77 5.22 3.05
C ASP A 62 12.35 4.67 3.01
N ARG A 63 12.04 3.65 3.82
CA ARG A 63 10.67 3.17 3.99
C ARG A 63 9.75 4.25 4.54
N ARG A 64 10.23 5.03 5.53
CA ARG A 64 9.49 6.15 6.08
C ARG A 64 9.25 7.23 5.02
N GLU A 65 10.26 7.58 4.24
CA GLU A 65 10.14 8.55 3.14
C GLU A 65 9.19 8.06 2.05
N ASN A 66 9.23 6.76 1.73
CA ASN A 66 8.29 6.12 0.81
C ASN A 66 6.84 6.34 1.26
N ILE A 67 6.55 6.07 2.52
CA ILE A 67 5.20 6.26 3.10
C ILE A 67 4.81 7.74 3.09
N ARG A 68 5.73 8.64 3.44
CA ARG A 68 5.47 10.08 3.43
C ARG A 68 5.04 10.56 2.05
N ARG A 69 5.79 10.22 1.01
CA ARG A 69 5.48 10.61 -0.38
C ARG A 69 4.13 10.06 -0.83
N ILE A 70 3.87 8.79 -0.54
CA ILE A 70 2.61 8.13 -0.91
C ILE A 70 1.42 8.77 -0.19
N ALA A 71 1.57 9.11 1.09
CA ALA A 71 0.52 9.78 1.84
C ALA A 71 0.19 11.16 1.25
N GLU A 72 1.19 11.92 0.83
CA GLU A 72 0.98 13.21 0.16
C GLU A 72 0.28 13.04 -1.18
N VAL A 73 0.65 12.02 -1.97
CA VAL A 73 -0.05 11.70 -3.23
C VAL A 73 -1.50 11.33 -2.97
N ASN A 74 -1.77 10.57 -1.91
CA ASN A 74 -3.14 10.24 -1.49
C ASN A 74 -3.98 11.49 -1.24
N LYS A 75 -3.43 12.50 -0.55
CA LYS A 75 -4.14 13.76 -0.32
C LYS A 75 -4.59 14.40 -1.63
N LEU A 76 -3.70 14.44 -2.63
CA LEU A 76 -4.03 15.03 -3.92
C LEU A 76 -5.19 14.30 -4.59
N PHE A 77 -5.19 12.97 -4.57
CA PHE A 77 -6.27 12.18 -5.16
C PHE A 77 -7.58 12.35 -4.37
N LEU A 78 -7.53 12.30 -3.06
CA LEU A 78 -8.72 12.48 -2.21
C LEU A 78 -9.34 13.87 -2.40
N ASP A 79 -8.50 14.90 -2.45
CA ASP A 79 -8.96 16.27 -2.68
C ASP A 79 -9.62 16.43 -4.05
N SER A 80 -9.29 15.56 -4.99
CA SER A 80 -9.89 15.51 -6.33
C SER A 80 -11.13 14.61 -6.43
N GLY A 81 -11.53 13.97 -5.33
CA GLY A 81 -12.72 13.11 -5.30
C GLY A 81 -12.48 11.64 -5.64
N LEU A 82 -11.22 11.18 -5.72
CA LEU A 82 -10.90 9.77 -5.97
C LEU A 82 -10.74 9.02 -4.67
N ILE A 83 -11.38 7.85 -4.59
CA ILE A 83 -11.09 6.87 -3.54
C ILE A 83 -9.71 6.27 -3.83
N THR A 84 -8.86 6.13 -2.83
CA THR A 84 -7.54 5.52 -3.00
C THR A 84 -7.47 4.18 -2.29
N ILE A 85 -6.79 3.23 -2.92
CA ILE A 85 -6.48 1.92 -2.36
C ILE A 85 -4.97 1.79 -2.35
N ASN A 86 -4.40 1.48 -1.21
CA ASN A 86 -2.94 1.46 -1.03
C ASN A 86 -2.49 0.09 -0.54
N ALA A 87 -1.49 -0.48 -1.19
CA ALA A 87 -0.95 -1.78 -0.84
C ALA A 87 0.56 -1.64 -0.60
N PHE A 88 0.93 -1.35 0.64
CA PHE A 88 2.32 -1.15 1.04
C PHE A 88 2.66 -1.91 2.30
N VAL A 89 3.90 -2.35 2.41
CA VAL A 89 4.43 -2.84 3.67
C VAL A 89 4.73 -1.62 4.54
N SER A 90 3.98 -1.46 5.63
CA SER A 90 4.16 -0.39 6.61
C SER A 90 4.58 -1.03 7.94
N PRO A 91 5.87 -1.39 8.08
CA PRO A 91 6.30 -2.32 9.12
C PRO A 91 6.20 -1.80 10.54
N THR A 92 6.14 -0.48 10.74
CA THR A 92 6.11 0.11 12.07
C THR A 92 4.86 0.94 12.30
N ALA A 93 4.47 1.07 13.57
CA ALA A 93 3.31 1.87 13.95
C ALA A 93 3.49 3.35 13.59
N ASP A 94 4.69 3.90 13.75
CA ASP A 94 4.95 5.30 13.44
C ASP A 94 4.80 5.61 11.95
N MET A 95 5.14 4.68 11.07
CA MET A 95 4.91 4.82 9.63
C MET A 95 3.43 4.85 9.30
N ARG A 96 2.63 3.98 9.94
CA ARG A 96 1.18 3.98 9.77
C ARG A 96 0.54 5.24 10.34
N ASP A 97 1.04 5.70 11.47
CA ASP A 97 0.60 6.95 12.09
C ASP A 97 0.94 8.16 11.22
N LEU A 98 2.11 8.16 10.59
CA LEU A 98 2.51 9.19 9.63
C LEU A 98 1.51 9.25 8.45
N ALA A 99 1.15 8.12 7.88
CA ALA A 99 0.17 8.05 6.79
C ALA A 99 -1.18 8.57 7.25
N ARG A 100 -1.69 8.11 8.39
CA ARG A 100 -2.96 8.54 8.95
C ARG A 100 -2.97 10.03 9.24
N GLY A 101 -1.92 10.55 9.86
CA GLY A 101 -1.81 11.97 10.21
C GLY A 101 -1.73 12.87 8.98
N THR A 102 -1.04 12.43 7.93
CA THR A 102 -0.92 13.17 6.68
C THR A 102 -2.24 13.18 5.90
N ILE A 103 -2.89 12.04 5.78
CA ILE A 103 -4.15 11.89 5.02
C ILE A 103 -5.33 12.50 5.77
N GLY A 104 -5.34 12.39 7.08
CA GLY A 104 -6.45 12.79 7.95
C GLY A 104 -7.19 11.56 8.48
N SER A 105 -7.38 11.49 9.79
CA SER A 105 -7.97 10.32 10.46
C SER A 105 -9.35 9.97 9.93
N GLU A 106 -10.15 10.96 9.60
CA GLU A 106 -11.52 10.81 9.09
C GLU A 106 -11.56 10.25 7.66
N ARG A 107 -10.47 10.37 6.92
CA ARG A 107 -10.35 9.87 5.54
C ARG A 107 -9.56 8.58 5.44
N PHE A 108 -8.96 8.11 6.53
CA PHE A 108 -8.05 6.97 6.55
C PHE A 108 -8.74 5.71 7.08
N ILE A 109 -8.72 4.63 6.30
CA ILE A 109 -9.22 3.31 6.70
C ILE A 109 -8.05 2.33 6.62
N GLY A 110 -7.55 1.88 7.77
CA GLY A 110 -6.50 0.87 7.84
C GLY A 110 -7.11 -0.52 7.84
N VAL A 111 -6.62 -1.40 6.98
CA VAL A 111 -7.02 -2.81 6.91
C VAL A 111 -5.76 -3.67 7.05
N PHE A 112 -5.69 -4.45 8.11
CA PHE A 112 -4.57 -5.35 8.34
C PHE A 112 -4.89 -6.76 7.82
N LEU A 113 -4.04 -7.25 6.91
CA LEU A 113 -4.12 -8.61 6.41
C LEU A 113 -3.27 -9.50 7.31
N ASP A 114 -3.93 -10.20 8.21
CA ASP A 114 -3.30 -11.08 9.18
C ASP A 114 -2.95 -12.42 8.51
N CYS A 115 -1.80 -12.46 7.86
CA CYS A 115 -1.27 -13.66 7.23
C CYS A 115 0.06 -14.02 7.91
N PRO A 116 0.19 -15.23 8.48
CA PRO A 116 1.42 -15.64 9.14
C PRO A 116 2.63 -15.59 8.20
N LEU A 117 3.79 -15.23 8.74
CA LEU A 117 5.03 -15.13 7.97
C LEU A 117 5.32 -16.42 7.20
N GLU A 118 5.10 -17.57 7.82
CA GLU A 118 5.34 -18.90 7.23
C GLU A 118 4.51 -19.08 5.96
N ILE A 119 3.26 -18.65 5.98
CA ILE A 119 2.35 -18.74 4.82
C ILE A 119 2.78 -17.77 3.72
N CYS A 120 3.17 -16.55 4.10
CA CYS A 120 3.68 -15.58 3.14
C CYS A 120 4.97 -16.08 2.46
N GLU A 121 5.89 -16.64 3.24
CA GLU A 121 7.15 -17.19 2.76
C GLU A 121 6.93 -18.42 1.87
N GLU A 122 6.00 -19.30 2.23
CA GLU A 122 5.61 -20.47 1.44
C GLU A 122 5.04 -20.08 0.08
N ARG A 123 4.20 -19.05 0.02
CA ARG A 123 3.67 -18.52 -1.23
C ARG A 123 4.75 -17.88 -2.09
N ASP A 124 5.58 -17.06 -1.47
CA ASP A 124 6.73 -16.33 -2.05
C ASP A 124 6.56 -15.95 -3.53
N THR A 125 5.39 -15.38 -3.85
CA THR A 125 4.95 -15.10 -5.22
C THR A 125 5.94 -14.24 -6.04
N LYS A 126 6.71 -13.39 -5.35
CA LYS A 126 7.71 -12.51 -5.98
C LYS A 126 9.14 -13.00 -5.81
N GLY A 127 9.35 -14.15 -5.16
CA GLY A 127 10.67 -14.67 -4.84
C GLY A 127 11.47 -13.82 -3.85
N MET A 128 10.81 -12.88 -3.14
CA MET A 128 11.47 -11.93 -2.24
C MET A 128 12.03 -12.61 -0.98
N TYR A 129 11.28 -13.56 -0.41
CA TYR A 129 11.73 -14.29 0.79
C TYR A 129 12.94 -15.17 0.48
N LYS A 130 12.91 -15.85 -0.65
CA LYS A 130 14.06 -16.64 -1.11
C LYS A 130 15.30 -15.77 -1.26
N LYS A 131 15.17 -14.63 -1.93
CA LYS A 131 16.26 -13.69 -2.11
C LYS A 131 16.77 -13.12 -0.79
N ALA A 132 15.87 -12.82 0.15
CA ALA A 132 16.24 -12.32 1.47
C ALA A 132 17.02 -13.38 2.26
N ARG A 133 16.56 -14.64 2.26
CA ARG A 133 17.25 -15.75 2.94
C ARG A 133 18.62 -16.04 2.33
N GLU A 134 18.78 -15.82 1.02
CA GLU A 134 20.05 -15.94 0.32
C GLU A 134 20.94 -14.69 0.45
N GLY A 135 20.51 -13.67 1.17
CA GLY A 135 21.27 -12.44 1.37
C GLY A 135 21.25 -11.45 0.22
N GLN A 136 20.47 -11.70 -0.82
CA GLN A 136 20.37 -10.82 -2.00
C GLN A 136 19.52 -9.57 -1.74
N ILE A 137 18.61 -9.62 -0.78
CA ILE A 137 17.76 -8.50 -0.35
C ILE A 137 17.98 -8.27 1.13
N LYS A 138 18.25 -7.03 1.49
CA LYS A 138 18.39 -6.61 2.88
C LYS A 138 17.09 -5.92 3.35
N HIS A 139 16.82 -6.01 4.65
CA HIS A 139 15.72 -5.29 5.29
C HIS A 139 14.31 -5.68 4.83
N LEU A 140 14.11 -6.92 4.35
CA LEU A 140 12.76 -7.39 4.08
C LEU A 140 11.99 -7.56 5.39
N ALA A 141 10.77 -6.99 5.44
CA ALA A 141 9.93 -7.06 6.63
C ALA A 141 9.59 -8.52 6.98
N GLY A 142 9.76 -8.89 8.25
CA GLY A 142 9.52 -10.23 8.75
C GLY A 142 10.73 -11.18 8.68
N VAL A 143 11.79 -10.78 8.02
CA VAL A 143 12.97 -11.62 7.82
C VAL A 143 14.21 -11.02 8.49
#